data_ab75085e92dd53de674aeda4fdd7712b
#
_entry.id   ab75085e92dd53de674aeda4fdd7712b
#
_cell.length_a   1.000
_cell.length_b   1.000
_cell.length_c   1.000
_cell.angle_alpha   90.00
_cell.angle_beta   90.00
_cell.angle_gamma   90.00
#
_symmetry.space_group_name_H-M   'P 1'
#
loop_
_entity.id
_entity.type
_entity.pdbx_description
1 polymer ?
#
loop_
_entity_poly.entity_id
_entity_poly.type
_entity_poly.pdbx_seq_one_letter_code
_entity_poly.pdbx_strand_id
1 'polypeptide(L)'
;MNIGDEGRPRPSPWAKAPVQASGFRRRLFVLVALFALLLLALAYAFPPDLWLAGHEPYLIRSVLLVVFLMMGLAASRKSLPSMATQLAIWAMLILALVAAYGYRHELREVSVRVRDELLPTRARALGDGRVAVRRAEDGQFWIDANVDGRTIRLHVDTGASGVVLSRGDAARLGIPLASLRFSQTFSTANGTTRGAAIELREVRLGPISFDHVPASVNDGEMTNSLLGMRLLERLSSVEIKNDTLLIRR
;
A
#
# COMPACT_ATOMS: atom_id res chain seq x y z
N MET A 1 29.44 83.81 16.36
CA MET A 1 28.10 83.86 16.98
C MET A 1 27.35 82.68 16.49
N ASN A 2 27.38 81.62 17.30
CA ASN A 2 26.93 80.28 16.96
C ASN A 2 25.55 80.05 17.57
N ILE A 3 24.50 80.12 16.79
CA ILE A 3 23.13 80.00 17.27
C ILE A 3 22.71 78.54 17.10
N GLY A 4 22.49 77.92 18.23
CA GLY A 4 22.28 76.52 18.48
C GLY A 4 21.14 75.84 17.77
N ASP A 5 21.37 74.59 17.55
CA ASP A 5 20.38 73.56 17.25
C ASP A 5 19.72 73.09 18.58
N GLU A 6 18.84 73.91 19.17
CA GLU A 6 18.06 73.59 20.33
C GLU A 6 16.58 73.49 19.93
N GLY A 7 16.08 72.27 19.79
CA GLY A 7 14.65 72.15 19.64
C GLY A 7 14.07 70.81 19.16
N ARG A 8 14.89 69.80 18.91
CA ARG A 8 14.32 68.47 18.59
C ARG A 8 14.25 67.61 19.85
N PRO A 9 13.07 67.21 20.29
CA PRO A 9 12.95 66.28 21.41
C PRO A 9 13.66 64.98 21.04
N ARG A 10 14.58 64.53 21.89
CA ARG A 10 15.25 63.24 21.76
C ARG A 10 14.18 62.14 21.71
N PRO A 11 14.22 61.21 20.72
CA PRO A 11 13.27 60.12 20.70
C PRO A 11 13.38 59.33 22.00
N SER A 12 12.23 59.03 22.63
CA SER A 12 12.19 58.31 23.86
C SER A 12 12.83 56.90 23.66
N PRO A 13 13.57 56.39 24.67
CA PRO A 13 14.18 55.06 24.60
C PRO A 13 13.18 53.91 24.35
N TRP A 14 11.88 54.21 24.51
CA TRP A 14 10.77 53.31 24.41
C TRP A 14 9.98 53.45 23.10
N ALA A 15 10.40 54.30 22.15
CA ALA A 15 9.74 54.41 20.86
C ALA A 15 9.98 53.13 20.07
N LYS A 16 8.99 52.24 20.05
CA LYS A 16 9.01 51.06 19.22
C LYS A 16 9.08 51.49 17.76
N ALA A 17 10.10 51.05 17.04
CA ALA A 17 10.21 51.26 15.60
C ALA A 17 8.94 50.74 14.90
N PRO A 18 8.41 51.44 13.89
CA PRO A 18 7.23 50.99 13.18
C PRO A 18 7.50 49.60 12.57
N VAL A 19 6.68 48.64 12.95
CA VAL A 19 6.73 47.30 12.43
C VAL A 19 6.46 47.40 10.92
N GLN A 20 7.48 47.09 10.10
CA GLN A 20 7.35 47.08 8.63
C GLN A 20 6.40 45.94 8.20
N ALA A 21 5.13 46.25 8.15
CA ALA A 21 4.06 45.33 7.77
C ALA A 21 4.06 44.94 6.27
N SER A 22 4.90 45.63 5.45
CA SER A 22 4.93 45.43 4.00
C SER A 22 5.54 44.09 3.54
N GLY A 23 6.50 43.57 4.30
CA GLY A 23 7.15 42.29 3.96
C GLY A 23 6.28 41.06 4.16
N PHE A 24 5.40 41.09 5.18
CA PHE A 24 4.51 39.98 5.47
C PHE A 24 3.43 39.79 4.38
N ARG A 25 2.76 40.87 3.96
CA ARG A 25 1.71 40.83 2.94
C ARG A 25 2.25 40.35 1.58
N ARG A 26 3.46 40.80 1.18
CA ARG A 26 4.11 40.37 -0.06
C ARG A 26 4.48 38.87 -0.02
N ARG A 27 4.98 38.37 1.11
CA ARG A 27 5.33 36.95 1.30
C ARG A 27 4.08 36.07 1.27
N LEU A 28 3.01 36.49 1.96
CA LEU A 28 1.73 35.79 1.95
C LEU A 28 1.15 35.71 0.54
N PHE A 29 1.22 36.80 -0.23
CA PHE A 29 0.74 36.82 -1.60
C PHE A 29 1.51 35.84 -2.50
N VAL A 30 2.85 35.80 -2.40
CA VAL A 30 3.69 34.87 -3.17
C VAL A 30 3.38 33.41 -2.80
N LEU A 31 3.20 33.11 -1.52
CA LEU A 31 2.87 31.76 -1.07
C LEU A 31 1.48 31.31 -1.55
N VAL A 32 0.49 32.21 -1.51
CA VAL A 32 -0.86 31.93 -2.02
C VAL A 32 -0.83 31.72 -3.54
N ALA A 33 -0.06 32.52 -4.28
CA ALA A 33 0.09 32.35 -5.73
C ALA A 33 0.79 31.03 -6.10
N LEU A 34 1.84 30.64 -5.38
CA LEU A 34 2.50 29.33 -5.57
C LEU A 34 1.57 28.16 -5.24
N PHE A 35 0.78 28.30 -4.21
CA PHE A 35 -0.20 27.28 -3.83
C PHE A 35 -1.31 27.14 -4.88
N ALA A 36 -1.84 28.26 -5.40
CA ALA A 36 -2.81 28.25 -6.47
C ALA A 36 -2.24 27.62 -7.77
N LEU A 37 -0.98 27.90 -8.10
CA LEU A 37 -0.28 27.31 -9.23
C LEU A 37 -0.10 25.80 -9.06
N LEU A 38 0.24 25.35 -7.84
CA LEU A 38 0.37 23.94 -7.50
C LEU A 38 -0.98 23.20 -7.64
N LEU A 39 -2.07 23.79 -7.14
CA LEU A 39 -3.41 23.22 -7.28
C LEU A 39 -3.84 23.14 -8.75
N LEU A 40 -3.51 24.16 -9.54
CA LEU A 40 -3.79 24.17 -10.98
C LEU A 40 -3.00 23.09 -11.72
N ALA A 41 -1.73 22.93 -11.38
CA ALA A 41 -0.85 21.89 -11.94
C ALA A 41 -1.34 20.48 -11.57
N LEU A 42 -1.77 20.27 -10.31
CA LEU A 42 -2.37 19.03 -9.87
C LEU A 42 -3.70 18.74 -10.59
N ALA A 43 -4.56 19.73 -10.74
CA ALA A 43 -5.82 19.60 -11.47
C ALA A 43 -5.62 19.27 -12.95
N TYR A 44 -4.54 19.78 -13.56
CA TYR A 44 -4.17 19.48 -14.94
C TYR A 44 -3.54 18.11 -15.10
N ALA A 45 -2.73 17.67 -14.13
CA ALA A 45 -2.01 16.40 -14.16
C ALA A 45 -2.90 15.19 -13.84
N PHE A 46 -4.01 15.39 -13.12
CA PHE A 46 -4.93 14.33 -12.72
C PHE A 46 -6.32 14.57 -13.33
N PRO A 47 -6.79 13.69 -14.22
CA PRO A 47 -8.11 13.83 -14.84
C PRO A 47 -9.24 13.74 -13.81
N PRO A 48 -10.38 14.42 -14.06
CA PRO A 48 -11.48 14.56 -13.11
C PRO A 48 -12.13 13.24 -12.68
N ASP A 49 -11.97 12.19 -13.45
CA ASP A 49 -12.55 10.86 -13.19
C ASP A 49 -11.95 10.19 -11.93
N LEU A 50 -10.73 10.59 -11.54
CA LEU A 50 -10.08 10.11 -10.31
C LEU A 50 -10.58 10.83 -9.03
N TRP A 51 -11.27 11.96 -9.18
CA TRP A 51 -11.72 12.79 -8.05
C TRP A 51 -13.10 12.35 -7.54
N LEU A 52 -13.90 11.68 -8.38
CA LEU A 52 -15.29 11.33 -8.09
C LEU A 52 -15.49 9.93 -7.48
N ALA A 53 -14.46 9.11 -7.40
CA ALA A 53 -14.53 7.72 -6.96
C ALA A 53 -14.28 7.55 -5.45
N GLY A 54 -15.06 8.17 -4.57
CA GLY A 54 -15.11 7.77 -3.14
C GLY A 54 -13.89 8.08 -2.27
N HIS A 55 -12.95 8.91 -2.72
CA HIS A 55 -11.72 9.26 -1.99
C HIS A 55 -11.77 10.63 -1.29
N GLU A 56 -12.94 11.21 -1.12
CA GLU A 56 -13.14 12.54 -0.51
C GLU A 56 -12.42 12.75 0.83
N PRO A 57 -12.39 11.81 1.80
CA PRO A 57 -11.75 12.05 3.08
C PRO A 57 -10.23 12.21 2.98
N TYR A 58 -9.59 11.58 2.00
CA TYR A 58 -8.13 11.68 1.81
C TYR A 58 -7.72 13.00 1.17
N LEU A 59 -8.52 13.52 0.23
CA LEU A 59 -8.28 14.81 -0.41
C LEU A 59 -8.41 15.96 0.58
N ILE A 60 -9.47 15.97 1.40
CA ILE A 60 -9.68 16.99 2.44
C ILE A 60 -8.51 16.99 3.43
N ARG A 61 -8.06 15.82 3.90
CA ARG A 61 -6.90 15.69 4.80
C ARG A 61 -5.62 16.21 4.15
N SER A 62 -5.38 15.89 2.88
CA SER A 62 -4.18 16.34 2.15
C SER A 62 -4.17 17.84 1.97
N VAL A 63 -5.30 18.45 1.61
CA VAL A 63 -5.44 19.91 1.48
C VAL A 63 -5.25 20.59 2.83
N LEU A 64 -5.85 20.10 3.92
CA LEU A 64 -5.67 20.63 5.26
C LEU A 64 -4.21 20.55 5.72
N LEU A 65 -3.52 19.45 5.45
CA LEU A 65 -2.11 19.28 5.77
C LEU A 65 -1.24 20.29 5.02
N VAL A 66 -1.47 20.50 3.73
CA VAL A 66 -0.74 21.48 2.92
C VAL A 66 -1.01 22.91 3.43
N VAL A 67 -2.26 23.25 3.75
CA VAL A 67 -2.63 24.56 4.33
C VAL A 67 -1.93 24.78 5.66
N PHE A 68 -1.90 23.79 6.55
CA PHE A 68 -1.23 23.84 7.83
C PHE A 68 0.29 24.07 7.69
N LEU A 69 0.93 23.36 6.76
CA LEU A 69 2.35 23.49 6.43
C LEU A 69 2.68 24.89 5.87
N MET A 70 1.83 25.40 4.98
CA MET A 70 1.95 26.75 4.41
C MET A 70 1.81 27.83 5.48
N MET A 71 0.90 27.65 6.41
CA MET A 71 0.69 28.58 7.54
C MET A 71 1.91 28.60 8.48
N GLY A 72 2.49 27.44 8.77
CA GLY A 72 3.75 27.33 9.53
C GLY A 72 4.92 28.02 8.84
N LEU A 73 5.03 27.91 7.53
CA LEU A 73 6.06 28.56 6.72
C LEU A 73 5.88 30.08 6.69
N ALA A 74 4.63 30.57 6.56
CA ALA A 74 4.31 32.02 6.58
C ALA A 74 4.59 32.68 7.93
N ALA A 75 4.44 31.95 9.02
CA ALA A 75 4.71 32.41 10.39
C ALA A 75 6.21 32.51 10.70
N SER A 76 7.09 31.90 9.92
CA SER A 76 8.54 31.90 10.15
C SER A 76 9.16 33.27 9.81
N ARG A 77 9.83 33.91 10.81
CA ARG A 77 10.55 35.20 10.64
C ARG A 77 11.99 35.02 10.12
N LYS A 78 12.32 33.93 9.46
CA LYS A 78 13.67 33.58 9.04
C LYS A 78 14.11 34.34 7.76
N SER A 79 15.42 34.49 7.57
CA SER A 79 16.02 35.14 6.40
C SER A 79 15.74 34.37 5.09
N LEU A 80 15.73 35.05 3.96
CA LEU A 80 15.44 34.46 2.63
C LEU A 80 16.25 33.19 2.29
N PRO A 81 17.59 33.09 2.56
CA PRO A 81 18.34 31.87 2.27
C PRO A 81 17.87 30.68 3.12
N SER A 82 17.46 30.91 4.39
CA SER A 82 16.91 29.83 5.22
C SER A 82 15.51 29.37 4.79
N MET A 83 14.73 30.25 4.15
CA MET A 83 13.45 29.89 3.53
C MET A 83 13.65 29.01 2.30
N ALA A 84 14.63 29.33 1.44
CA ALA A 84 14.95 28.51 0.26
C ALA A 84 15.37 27.10 0.67
N THR A 85 16.21 26.97 1.71
CA THR A 85 16.61 25.65 2.24
C THR A 85 15.42 24.88 2.80
N GLN A 86 14.51 25.54 3.53
CA GLN A 86 13.30 24.89 4.04
C GLN A 86 12.37 24.44 2.89
N LEU A 87 12.17 25.26 1.87
CA LEU A 87 11.40 24.90 0.69
C LEU A 87 12.01 23.69 -0.03
N ALA A 88 13.34 23.65 -0.18
CA ALA A 88 14.05 22.53 -0.79
C ALA A 88 13.85 21.24 0.01
N ILE A 89 13.93 21.30 1.35
CA ILE A 89 13.67 20.15 2.22
C ILE A 89 12.24 19.66 2.08
N TRP A 90 11.25 20.56 2.07
CA TRP A 90 9.84 20.19 1.88
C TRP A 90 9.57 19.63 0.48
N ALA A 91 10.15 20.20 -0.56
CA ALA A 91 10.04 19.68 -1.92
C ALA A 91 10.62 18.27 -2.03
N MET A 92 11.78 18.03 -1.42
CA MET A 92 12.40 16.70 -1.36
C MET A 92 11.53 15.71 -0.59
N LEU A 93 10.93 16.12 0.51
CA LEU A 93 10.06 15.27 1.33
C LEU A 93 8.76 14.91 0.58
N ILE A 94 8.16 15.86 -0.14
CA ILE A 94 7.00 15.61 -1.00
C ILE A 94 7.38 14.68 -2.14
N LEU A 95 8.52 14.88 -2.79
CA LEU A 95 9.01 14.01 -3.86
C LEU A 95 9.25 12.58 -3.35
N ALA A 96 9.84 12.44 -2.15
CA ALA A 96 10.03 11.15 -1.52
C ALA A 96 8.70 10.45 -1.19
N LEU A 97 7.69 11.20 -0.72
CA LEU A 97 6.35 10.66 -0.47
C LEU A 97 5.64 10.24 -1.76
N VAL A 98 5.75 11.03 -2.83
CA VAL A 98 5.21 10.69 -4.15
C VAL A 98 5.89 9.45 -4.71
N ALA A 99 7.23 9.35 -4.60
CA ALA A 99 7.98 8.17 -4.99
C ALA A 99 7.55 6.95 -4.16
N ALA A 100 7.49 7.07 -2.83
CA ALA A 100 7.04 6.00 -1.94
C ALA A 100 5.60 5.55 -2.26
N TYR A 101 4.72 6.48 -2.63
CA TYR A 101 3.36 6.17 -3.07
C TYR A 101 3.35 5.48 -4.45
N GLY A 102 4.18 5.92 -5.40
CA GLY A 102 4.34 5.29 -6.71
C GLY A 102 4.84 3.85 -6.59
N TYR A 103 5.85 3.64 -5.74
CA TYR A 103 6.44 2.32 -5.48
C TYR A 103 5.74 1.52 -4.38
N ARG A 104 4.54 1.92 -3.93
CA ARG A 104 3.84 1.27 -2.82
C ARG A 104 3.58 -0.22 -3.05
N HIS A 105 3.38 -0.65 -4.30
CA HIS A 105 3.16 -2.06 -4.64
C HIS A 105 4.43 -2.88 -4.48
N GLU A 106 5.55 -2.40 -5.02
CA GLU A 106 6.86 -3.03 -4.85
C GLU A 106 7.33 -3.02 -3.38
N LEU A 107 7.14 -1.89 -2.68
CA LEU A 107 7.44 -1.79 -1.25
C LEU A 107 6.57 -2.74 -0.41
N ARG A 108 5.31 -2.94 -0.80
CA ARG A 108 4.42 -3.90 -0.15
C ARG A 108 4.88 -5.33 -0.37
N GLU A 109 5.32 -5.69 -1.59
CA GLU A 109 5.90 -7.00 -1.87
C GLU A 109 7.19 -7.25 -1.06
N VAL A 110 8.08 -6.26 -0.99
CA VAL A 110 9.30 -6.34 -0.17
C VAL A 110 8.95 -6.43 1.31
N SER A 111 8.00 -5.62 1.80
CA SER A 111 7.58 -5.65 3.20
C SER A 111 6.91 -6.98 3.58
N VAL A 112 6.12 -7.57 2.67
CA VAL A 112 5.53 -8.90 2.85
C VAL A 112 6.65 -9.95 2.91
N ARG A 113 7.64 -9.93 2.02
CA ARG A 113 8.78 -10.87 2.06
C ARG A 113 9.59 -10.77 3.35
N VAL A 114 9.95 -9.55 3.77
CA VAL A 114 10.69 -9.30 5.03
C VAL A 114 9.85 -9.69 6.25
N ARG A 115 8.54 -9.43 6.22
CA ARG A 115 7.62 -9.80 7.30
C ARG A 115 7.40 -11.31 7.38
N ASP A 116 7.27 -11.99 6.22
CA ASP A 116 7.14 -13.45 6.16
C ASP A 116 8.40 -14.17 6.66
N GLU A 117 9.57 -13.52 6.55
CA GLU A 117 10.84 -14.03 7.06
C GLU A 117 11.03 -13.77 8.56
N LEU A 118 10.48 -12.67 9.08
CA LEU A 118 10.60 -12.27 10.50
C LEU A 118 9.42 -12.76 11.37
N LEU A 119 8.24 -13.00 10.79
CA LEU A 119 7.04 -13.46 11.50
C LEU A 119 6.48 -14.68 10.77
N PRO A 120 6.87 -15.89 11.12
CA PRO A 120 6.34 -17.09 10.50
C PRO A 120 4.85 -17.22 10.83
N THR A 121 3.98 -16.72 9.95
CA THR A 121 2.54 -17.07 9.90
C THR A 121 2.43 -18.52 9.38
N ARG A 122 3.29 -19.41 9.92
CA ARG A 122 3.35 -20.80 9.50
C ARG A 122 2.14 -21.51 10.04
N ALA A 123 1.49 -22.25 9.16
CA ALA A 123 0.57 -23.28 9.53
C ALA A 123 1.23 -24.13 10.64
N ARG A 124 0.73 -24.03 11.87
CA ARG A 124 1.30 -24.70 13.03
C ARG A 124 0.79 -26.13 13.05
N ALA A 125 1.65 -27.09 12.82
CA ALA A 125 1.31 -28.49 13.05
C ALA A 125 1.03 -28.70 14.54
N LEU A 126 -0.19 -29.15 14.86
CA LEU A 126 -0.61 -29.44 16.24
C LEU A 126 -0.39 -30.89 16.63
N GLY A 127 0.26 -31.69 15.79
CA GLY A 127 0.31 -33.15 15.90
C GLY A 127 -0.97 -33.83 15.36
N ASP A 128 -0.97 -35.15 15.27
CA ASP A 128 -2.10 -36.00 14.84
C ASP A 128 -2.79 -35.57 13.53
N GLY A 129 -2.01 -35.10 12.54
CA GLY A 129 -2.55 -34.66 11.22
C GLY A 129 -3.41 -33.40 11.30
N ARG A 130 -3.21 -32.59 12.33
CA ARG A 130 -3.93 -31.30 12.50
C ARG A 130 -3.03 -30.12 12.19
N VAL A 131 -3.60 -29.12 11.54
CA VAL A 131 -2.94 -27.85 11.22
C VAL A 131 -3.82 -26.70 11.67
N ALA A 132 -3.22 -25.73 12.37
CA ALA A 132 -3.86 -24.48 12.76
C ALA A 132 -3.29 -23.32 11.94
N VAL A 133 -4.16 -22.51 11.35
CA VAL A 133 -3.82 -21.33 10.59
C VAL A 133 -4.50 -20.14 11.24
N ARG A 134 -3.74 -19.16 11.69
CA ARG A 134 -4.29 -17.94 12.30
C ARG A 134 -4.78 -16.99 11.20
N ARG A 135 -5.89 -16.30 11.47
CA ARG A 135 -6.40 -15.24 10.61
C ARG A 135 -5.36 -14.12 10.51
N ALA A 136 -5.05 -13.69 9.30
CA ALA A 136 -4.14 -12.58 9.04
C ALA A 136 -4.82 -11.22 9.30
N GLU A 137 -4.05 -10.14 9.31
CA GLU A 137 -4.54 -8.78 9.55
C GLU A 137 -5.53 -8.28 8.49
N ASP A 138 -5.46 -8.86 7.27
CA ASP A 138 -6.39 -8.62 6.18
C ASP A 138 -7.74 -9.35 6.35
N GLY A 139 -7.90 -10.08 7.46
CA GLY A 139 -9.08 -10.87 7.76
C GLY A 139 -9.15 -12.22 7.04
N GLN A 140 -8.13 -12.60 6.28
CA GLN A 140 -8.08 -13.81 5.48
C GLN A 140 -7.25 -14.92 6.16
N PHE A 141 -7.40 -16.14 5.66
CA PHE A 141 -6.58 -17.26 6.06
C PHE A 141 -5.58 -17.59 4.96
N TRP A 142 -4.29 -17.57 5.31
CA TRP A 142 -3.19 -17.86 4.42
C TRP A 142 -2.45 -19.09 4.91
N ILE A 143 -2.17 -20.02 3.99
CA ILE A 143 -1.43 -21.23 4.32
C ILE A 143 -0.23 -21.36 3.40
N ASP A 144 0.95 -21.58 3.98
CA ASP A 144 2.16 -21.91 3.25
C ASP A 144 2.13 -23.40 2.93
N ALA A 145 1.83 -23.74 1.68
CA ALA A 145 1.80 -25.10 1.17
C ALA A 145 3.11 -25.44 0.47
N ASN A 146 3.61 -26.63 0.68
CA ASN A 146 4.64 -27.16 -0.21
C ASN A 146 3.95 -27.79 -1.43
N VAL A 147 4.18 -27.20 -2.59
CA VAL A 147 3.63 -27.63 -3.87
C VAL A 147 4.78 -28.12 -4.75
N ASP A 148 4.82 -29.40 -5.07
CA ASP A 148 5.86 -30.02 -5.90
C ASP A 148 7.30 -29.68 -5.42
N GLY A 149 7.50 -29.59 -4.10
CA GLY A 149 8.80 -29.30 -3.49
C GLY A 149 9.09 -27.81 -3.29
N ARG A 150 8.19 -26.90 -3.68
CA ARG A 150 8.34 -25.43 -3.50
C ARG A 150 7.25 -24.88 -2.60
N THR A 151 7.63 -23.95 -1.73
CA THR A 151 6.65 -23.28 -0.85
C THR A 151 5.89 -22.22 -1.64
N ILE A 152 4.56 -22.36 -1.69
CA ILE A 152 3.61 -21.42 -2.26
C ILE A 152 2.64 -20.99 -1.17
N ARG A 153 2.40 -19.69 -1.06
CA ARG A 153 1.39 -19.16 -0.15
C ARG A 153 0.03 -19.15 -0.82
N LEU A 154 -0.90 -19.89 -0.24
CA LEU A 154 -2.26 -20.04 -0.74
C LEU A 154 -3.25 -19.29 0.14
N HIS A 155 -4.16 -18.57 -0.47
CA HIS A 155 -5.33 -18.01 0.18
C HIS A 155 -6.41 -19.09 0.28
N VAL A 156 -6.89 -19.37 1.48
CA VAL A 156 -8.00 -20.31 1.69
C VAL A 156 -9.29 -19.62 1.29
N ASP A 157 -9.87 -20.07 0.18
CA ASP A 157 -11.05 -19.46 -0.44
C ASP A 157 -12.13 -20.50 -0.71
N THR A 158 -13.19 -20.45 0.09
CA THR A 158 -14.37 -21.33 -0.08
C THR A 158 -15.21 -20.99 -1.32
N GLY A 159 -15.01 -19.86 -1.94
CA GLY A 159 -15.62 -19.47 -3.20
C GLY A 159 -14.92 -20.07 -4.43
N ALA A 160 -13.67 -20.51 -4.28
CA ALA A 160 -12.94 -21.17 -5.34
C ALA A 160 -13.29 -22.67 -5.40
N SER A 161 -13.51 -23.19 -6.62
CA SER A 161 -13.86 -24.61 -6.80
C SER A 161 -12.70 -25.57 -6.53
N GLY A 162 -11.44 -25.12 -6.67
CA GLY A 162 -10.26 -25.96 -6.51
C GLY A 162 -9.00 -25.14 -6.29
N VAL A 163 -7.84 -25.75 -6.43
CA VAL A 163 -6.56 -25.03 -6.37
C VAL A 163 -6.38 -24.22 -7.63
N VAL A 164 -6.18 -22.92 -7.47
CA VAL A 164 -5.95 -22.00 -8.59
C VAL A 164 -4.62 -21.28 -8.35
N LEU A 165 -3.69 -21.45 -9.28
CA LEU A 165 -2.39 -20.81 -9.23
C LEU A 165 -2.41 -19.47 -9.98
N SER A 166 -1.79 -18.46 -9.40
CA SER A 166 -1.41 -17.26 -10.14
C SER A 166 -0.35 -17.60 -11.20
N ARG A 167 -0.23 -16.81 -12.25
CA ARG A 167 0.83 -16.99 -13.26
C ARG A 167 2.23 -16.90 -12.63
N GLY A 168 2.40 -16.00 -11.63
CA GLY A 168 3.66 -15.86 -10.92
C GLY A 168 4.05 -17.11 -10.15
N ASP A 169 3.12 -17.72 -9.43
CA ASP A 169 3.36 -18.93 -8.67
C ASP A 169 3.55 -20.14 -9.59
N ALA A 170 2.77 -20.24 -10.68
CA ALA A 170 2.96 -21.27 -11.67
C ALA A 170 4.36 -21.21 -12.31
N ALA A 171 4.85 -20.01 -12.63
CA ALA A 171 6.21 -19.82 -13.13
C ALA A 171 7.26 -20.21 -12.07
N ARG A 172 7.05 -19.86 -10.79
CA ARG A 172 7.91 -20.27 -9.68
C ARG A 172 7.96 -21.78 -9.49
N LEU A 173 6.89 -22.49 -9.77
CA LEU A 173 6.84 -23.96 -9.78
C LEU A 173 7.54 -24.55 -11.01
N GLY A 174 7.92 -23.74 -12.00
CA GLY A 174 8.54 -24.20 -13.23
C GLY A 174 7.53 -24.69 -14.27
N ILE A 175 6.25 -24.34 -14.12
CA ILE A 175 5.21 -24.69 -15.10
C ILE A 175 5.40 -23.85 -16.37
N PRO A 176 5.54 -24.47 -17.55
CA PRO A 176 5.81 -23.73 -18.78
C PRO A 176 4.55 -23.02 -19.28
N LEU A 177 4.37 -21.75 -18.87
CA LEU A 177 3.18 -20.95 -19.14
C LEU A 177 2.83 -20.85 -20.64
N ALA A 178 3.84 -20.84 -21.50
CA ALA A 178 3.66 -20.72 -22.96
C ALA A 178 2.99 -21.96 -23.58
N SER A 179 3.08 -23.13 -22.94
CA SER A 179 2.46 -24.37 -23.43
C SER A 179 1.06 -24.61 -22.86
N LEU A 180 0.60 -23.78 -21.92
CA LEU A 180 -0.70 -23.95 -21.30
C LEU A 180 -1.84 -23.55 -22.22
N ARG A 181 -2.90 -24.38 -22.24
CA ARG A 181 -4.15 -24.10 -22.96
C ARG A 181 -5.18 -23.52 -21.99
N PHE A 182 -5.40 -22.21 -22.04
CA PHE A 182 -6.37 -21.50 -21.23
C PHE A 182 -7.80 -21.68 -21.79
N SER A 183 -8.30 -22.89 -21.75
CA SER A 183 -9.61 -23.28 -22.34
C SER A 183 -10.73 -23.37 -21.32
N GLN A 184 -10.41 -23.38 -20.02
CA GLN A 184 -11.43 -23.38 -18.96
C GLN A 184 -11.90 -21.96 -18.69
N THR A 185 -13.21 -21.80 -18.47
CA THR A 185 -13.82 -20.52 -18.10
C THR A 185 -14.30 -20.59 -16.68
N PHE A 186 -13.93 -19.59 -15.87
CA PHE A 186 -14.33 -19.45 -14.48
C PHE A 186 -15.12 -18.15 -14.29
N SER A 187 -16.24 -18.24 -13.59
CA SER A 187 -16.99 -17.07 -13.12
C SER A 187 -16.41 -16.64 -11.77
N THR A 188 -16.10 -15.37 -11.63
CA THR A 188 -15.56 -14.78 -10.42
C THR A 188 -16.39 -13.55 -10.03
N ALA A 189 -16.21 -13.05 -8.81
CA ALA A 189 -16.86 -11.81 -8.36
C ALA A 189 -16.54 -10.60 -9.26
N ASN A 190 -15.37 -10.61 -9.91
CA ASN A 190 -14.89 -9.53 -10.79
C ASN A 190 -15.17 -9.78 -12.27
N GLY A 191 -16.01 -10.77 -12.59
CA GLY A 191 -16.32 -11.16 -13.97
C GLY A 191 -15.78 -12.53 -14.33
N THR A 192 -15.64 -12.79 -15.63
CA THR A 192 -15.21 -14.07 -16.17
C THR A 192 -13.72 -14.06 -16.45
N THR A 193 -13.02 -15.10 -16.03
CA THR A 193 -11.61 -15.32 -16.33
C THR A 193 -11.40 -16.68 -16.99
N ARG A 194 -10.27 -16.85 -17.69
CA ARG A 194 -9.87 -18.13 -18.27
C ARG A 194 -8.78 -18.78 -17.43
N GLY A 195 -8.71 -20.09 -17.50
CA GLY A 195 -7.66 -20.86 -16.87
C GLY A 195 -7.26 -22.08 -17.66
N ALA A 196 -6.07 -22.55 -17.38
CA ALA A 196 -5.51 -23.77 -17.94
C ALA A 196 -5.51 -24.88 -16.89
N ALA A 197 -6.09 -26.04 -17.21
CA ALA A 197 -6.04 -27.19 -16.33
C ALA A 197 -4.61 -27.72 -16.23
N ILE A 198 -4.22 -28.05 -15.01
CA ILE A 198 -2.95 -28.71 -14.68
C ILE A 198 -3.20 -29.75 -13.58
N GLU A 199 -2.21 -30.59 -13.35
CA GLU A 199 -2.16 -31.50 -12.21
C GLU A 199 -0.88 -31.22 -11.41
N LEU A 200 -1.02 -31.02 -10.10
CA LEU A 200 0.09 -30.93 -9.16
C LEU A 200 0.38 -32.33 -8.61
N ARG A 201 1.63 -32.74 -8.61
CA ARG A 201 2.02 -34.07 -8.14
C ARG A 201 1.74 -34.23 -6.64
N GLU A 202 2.12 -33.22 -5.85
CA GLU A 202 1.92 -33.19 -4.41
C GLU A 202 1.58 -31.79 -3.94
N VAL A 203 0.61 -31.66 -3.04
CA VAL A 203 0.34 -30.47 -2.26
C VAL A 203 0.37 -30.85 -0.79
N ARG A 204 1.27 -30.26 -0.01
CA ARG A 204 1.44 -30.54 1.41
C ARG A 204 1.12 -29.33 2.27
N LEU A 205 0.20 -29.50 3.19
CA LEU A 205 -0.25 -28.51 4.19
C LEU A 205 0.30 -28.93 5.56
N GLY A 206 1.52 -28.53 5.90
CA GLY A 206 2.20 -29.04 7.09
C GLY A 206 2.37 -30.57 7.05
N PRO A 207 1.81 -31.35 8.00
CA PRO A 207 1.90 -32.82 8.00
C PRO A 207 0.89 -33.50 7.04
N ILE A 208 -0.04 -32.74 6.44
CA ILE A 208 -1.10 -33.29 5.57
C ILE A 208 -0.62 -33.22 4.12
N SER A 209 -0.52 -34.35 3.41
CA SER A 209 -0.18 -34.39 2.00
C SER A 209 -1.32 -34.91 1.14
N PHE A 210 -1.39 -34.37 -0.07
CA PHE A 210 -2.34 -34.76 -1.12
C PHE A 210 -1.57 -35.00 -2.40
N ASP A 211 -1.76 -36.16 -2.99
CA ASP A 211 -1.18 -36.51 -4.27
C ASP A 211 -2.19 -36.28 -5.40
N HIS A 212 -1.67 -36.05 -6.61
CA HIS A 212 -2.44 -35.87 -7.83
C HIS A 212 -3.57 -34.84 -7.67
N VAL A 213 -3.18 -33.60 -7.33
CA VAL A 213 -4.15 -32.53 -7.06
C VAL A 213 -4.52 -31.82 -8.35
N PRO A 214 -5.79 -31.94 -8.82
CA PRO A 214 -6.25 -31.15 -9.95
C PRO A 214 -6.23 -29.66 -9.59
N ALA A 215 -5.61 -28.87 -10.43
CA ALA A 215 -5.46 -27.44 -10.27
C ALA A 215 -5.65 -26.69 -11.59
N SER A 216 -5.67 -25.40 -11.54
CA SER A 216 -5.66 -24.55 -12.73
C SER A 216 -4.70 -23.38 -12.57
N VAL A 217 -4.17 -22.89 -13.69
CA VAL A 217 -3.43 -21.63 -13.75
C VAL A 217 -4.38 -20.57 -14.29
N ASN A 218 -4.56 -19.48 -13.58
CA ASN A 218 -5.39 -18.36 -14.03
C ASN A 218 -4.68 -17.54 -15.12
N ASP A 219 -5.41 -17.16 -16.18
CA ASP A 219 -4.90 -16.30 -17.27
C ASP A 219 -4.96 -14.80 -16.90
N GLY A 220 -5.87 -14.41 -16.01
CA GLY A 220 -6.06 -13.03 -15.58
C GLY A 220 -5.03 -12.54 -14.57
N GLU A 221 -5.13 -11.26 -14.26
CA GLU A 221 -4.32 -10.62 -13.19
C GLU A 221 -4.76 -11.13 -11.81
N MET A 222 -4.09 -12.15 -11.34
CA MET A 222 -4.29 -12.71 -10.01
C MET A 222 -2.96 -12.71 -9.25
N THR A 223 -2.93 -12.00 -8.14
CA THR A 223 -1.71 -11.84 -7.32
C THR A 223 -1.45 -13.04 -6.44
N ASN A 224 -2.52 -13.70 -5.96
CA ASN A 224 -2.43 -14.74 -4.95
C ASN A 224 -3.06 -16.03 -5.47
N SER A 225 -2.40 -17.16 -5.20
CA SER A 225 -2.95 -18.47 -5.49
C SER A 225 -4.00 -18.87 -4.46
N LEU A 226 -4.98 -19.67 -4.86
CA LEU A 226 -6.14 -20.03 -4.03
C LEU A 226 -6.12 -21.51 -3.68
N LEU A 227 -6.54 -21.81 -2.46
CA LEU A 227 -6.87 -23.14 -1.96
C LEU A 227 -8.39 -23.26 -1.87
N GLY A 228 -9.00 -23.90 -2.84
CA GLY A 228 -10.46 -23.98 -2.94
C GLY A 228 -11.07 -25.27 -2.41
N MET A 229 -12.39 -25.36 -2.55
CA MET A 229 -13.24 -26.37 -1.91
C MET A 229 -12.85 -27.82 -2.26
N ARG A 230 -12.53 -28.14 -3.51
CA ARG A 230 -12.19 -29.51 -3.91
C ARG A 230 -11.04 -30.14 -3.12
N LEU A 231 -10.06 -29.31 -2.66
CA LEU A 231 -9.00 -29.79 -1.78
C LEU A 231 -9.46 -29.79 -0.31
N LEU A 232 -10.21 -28.79 0.12
CA LEU A 232 -10.75 -28.71 1.47
C LEU A 232 -11.70 -29.86 1.79
N GLU A 233 -12.51 -30.34 0.83
CA GLU A 233 -13.41 -31.48 0.95
C GLU A 233 -12.68 -32.84 1.12
N ARG A 234 -11.39 -32.91 0.78
CA ARG A 234 -10.56 -34.09 1.04
C ARG A 234 -10.07 -34.15 2.50
N LEU A 235 -10.35 -33.14 3.29
CA LEU A 235 -10.07 -33.09 4.74
C LEU A 235 -11.23 -33.65 5.52
N SER A 236 -10.97 -34.25 6.67
CA SER A 236 -12.03 -34.79 7.56
C SER A 236 -12.77 -33.68 8.33
N SER A 237 -12.07 -32.54 8.61
CA SER A 237 -12.73 -31.36 9.15
C SER A 237 -11.98 -30.06 8.77
N VAL A 238 -12.79 -29.00 8.57
CA VAL A 238 -12.34 -27.62 8.39
C VAL A 238 -13.20 -26.75 9.29
N GLU A 239 -12.61 -26.20 10.34
CA GLU A 239 -13.32 -25.44 11.37
C GLU A 239 -12.68 -24.08 11.57
N ILE A 240 -13.49 -23.03 11.74
CA ILE A 240 -13.01 -21.70 12.13
C ILE A 240 -13.46 -21.45 13.57
N LYS A 241 -12.50 -21.25 14.46
CA LYS A 241 -12.77 -20.96 15.86
C LYS A 241 -11.80 -19.88 16.35
N ASN A 242 -12.35 -18.81 16.95
CA ASN A 242 -11.55 -17.73 17.55
C ASN A 242 -10.39 -17.27 16.64
N ASP A 243 -10.69 -16.82 15.42
CA ASP A 243 -9.70 -16.36 14.44
C ASP A 243 -8.62 -17.40 14.04
N THR A 244 -8.94 -18.65 14.22
CA THR A 244 -8.06 -19.77 13.84
C THR A 244 -8.84 -20.75 12.97
N LEU A 245 -8.30 -21.02 11.78
CA LEU A 245 -8.73 -22.11 10.92
C LEU A 245 -8.01 -23.38 11.33
N LEU A 246 -8.78 -24.38 11.76
CA LEU A 246 -8.32 -25.71 12.11
C LEU A 246 -8.66 -26.67 10.98
N ILE A 247 -7.66 -27.36 10.44
CA ILE A 247 -7.82 -28.38 9.42
C ILE A 247 -7.29 -29.71 9.92
N ARG A 248 -7.98 -30.78 9.57
CA ARG A 248 -7.65 -32.16 9.92
C ARG A 248 -7.81 -33.07 8.72
N ARG A 249 -6.93 -34.03 8.56
CA ARG A 249 -7.07 -35.14 7.62
C ARG A 249 -7.76 -36.33 8.24
#